data_88aebcdccbe6c86577aecc1abb6b8522
#
_entry.id   88aebcdccbe6c86577aecc1abb6b8522
#
_cell.length_a   1.000
_cell.length_b   1.000
_cell.length_c   1.000
_cell.angle_alpha   90.00
_cell.angle_beta   90.00
_cell.angle_gamma   90.00
#
_symmetry.space_group_name_H-M   'P 1'
#
loop_
_entity.id
_entity.type
_entity.pdbx_description
1 polymer ?
#
loop_
_entity_poly.entity_id
_entity_poly.type
_entity_poly.pdbx_seq_one_letter_code
_entity_poly.pdbx_strand_id
1 'polypeptide(L)'
;MAAHIIGSIGGTQADSVPIKRALLSVSDKTGLVELGKALAAKNVELLSTGGTAKALRAAGLQVQDVADYTGFPEMLGGRVKTLHPKVHGGIMYVRGNAEHEASVKEAGIKGIDLVVLNLYAFEATVAKGSDFETCVENVDIGGPSMLRSSAKNHRYVTIATAPSQYAELISALNKDGCTPYSLRKKFAAAAFAHSARYDATIASWFAGQLASEPDAAPTLLTRSCELSRPLKYGNNPHQKPAALYRPLGSTEPFRVRNGAPGYINMLDAFNAFQLVRELRKALDLPAAASFKHVSPAGAGLGVTLNASECKAYDIADPSSLTPLATAYVRARQADPLCSFGDFAALSDVVDELSLIHI
;
A
#
# COMPACT_ATOMS: atom_id res chain seq x y z
N MET A 1 -31.48 16.89 2.13
CA MET A 1 -30.82 16.63 3.41
C MET A 1 -29.90 17.81 3.70
N ALA A 2 -30.24 18.64 4.71
CA ALA A 2 -29.39 19.75 5.09
C ALA A 2 -28.06 19.19 5.64
N ALA A 3 -26.94 19.60 5.04
CA ALA A 3 -25.64 19.38 5.61
C ALA A 3 -25.65 20.07 6.99
N HIS A 4 -25.64 19.31 8.07
CA HIS A 4 -25.27 19.84 9.38
C HIS A 4 -23.84 20.36 9.27
N ILE A 5 -23.69 21.63 8.92
CA ILE A 5 -22.46 22.36 9.12
C ILE A 5 -22.31 22.41 10.64
N ILE A 6 -21.48 21.50 11.16
CA ILE A 6 -21.01 21.60 12.53
C ILE A 6 -20.30 22.94 12.60
N GLY A 7 -20.97 23.93 13.20
CA GLY A 7 -20.41 25.26 13.43
C GLY A 7 -19.02 25.10 14.04
N SER A 8 -18.14 26.06 13.79
CA SER A 8 -16.74 26.08 14.21
C SER A 8 -16.54 25.30 15.50
N ILE A 9 -15.86 24.14 15.40
CA ILE A 9 -15.55 23.30 16.55
C ILE A 9 -14.60 24.13 17.43
N GLY A 10 -15.18 24.99 18.25
CA GLY A 10 -14.49 25.85 19.20
C GLY A 10 -13.99 25.01 20.38
N GLY A 11 -12.91 24.31 20.17
CA GLY A 11 -12.12 23.72 21.23
C GLY A 11 -10.67 24.07 20.91
N THR A 12 -9.94 24.57 21.88
CA THR A 12 -8.49 24.73 21.79
C THR A 12 -7.91 23.40 21.29
N GLN A 13 -7.22 23.46 20.19
CA GLN A 13 -6.57 22.31 19.59
C GLN A 13 -5.54 21.79 20.60
N ALA A 14 -5.88 20.71 21.30
CA ALA A 14 -4.90 20.05 22.15
C ALA A 14 -3.85 19.42 21.23
N ASP A 15 -2.65 19.99 21.19
CA ASP A 15 -1.55 19.43 20.40
C ASP A 15 -1.20 18.03 20.87
N SER A 16 -1.48 17.69 22.11
CA SER A 16 -1.23 16.38 22.70
C SER A 16 -2.49 15.87 23.41
N VAL A 17 -2.85 14.61 23.18
CA VAL A 17 -4.01 13.96 23.81
C VAL A 17 -3.54 12.77 24.63
N PRO A 18 -3.86 12.75 25.96
CA PRO A 18 -3.52 11.63 26.81
C PRO A 18 -4.36 10.41 26.43
N ILE A 19 -3.75 9.24 26.48
CA ILE A 19 -4.43 7.96 26.26
C ILE A 19 -4.83 7.39 27.62
N LYS A 20 -6.11 7.38 27.92
CA LYS A 20 -6.68 6.81 29.15
C LYS A 20 -7.38 5.49 28.91
N ARG A 21 -7.97 5.32 27.74
CA ARG A 21 -8.66 4.09 27.35
C ARG A 21 -8.36 3.73 25.91
N ALA A 22 -8.01 2.46 25.68
CA ALA A 22 -7.71 1.90 24.36
C ALA A 22 -8.66 0.74 24.03
N LEU A 23 -9.21 0.74 22.82
CA LEU A 23 -9.94 -0.39 22.24
C LEU A 23 -9.01 -1.13 21.27
N LEU A 24 -8.75 -2.41 21.55
CA LEU A 24 -7.89 -3.26 20.72
C LEU A 24 -8.72 -4.39 20.10
N SER A 25 -8.73 -4.45 18.77
CA SER A 25 -9.44 -5.47 18.00
C SER A 25 -8.63 -5.81 16.74
N VAL A 26 -7.79 -6.84 16.79
CA VAL A 26 -6.83 -7.15 15.73
C VAL A 26 -6.95 -8.61 15.29
N SER A 27 -6.92 -8.83 13.97
CA SER A 27 -6.77 -10.15 13.36
C SER A 27 -5.29 -10.57 13.35
N ASP A 28 -4.40 -9.71 12.88
CA ASP A 28 -2.94 -9.85 13.00
C ASP A 28 -2.46 -9.40 14.38
N LYS A 29 -1.95 -10.34 15.15
CA LYS A 29 -1.52 -10.14 16.55
C LYS A 29 -0.03 -9.83 16.69
N THR A 30 0.67 -9.58 15.61
CA THR A 30 2.09 -9.20 15.61
C THR A 30 2.30 -7.93 16.46
N GLY A 31 3.16 -7.98 17.47
CA GLY A 31 3.45 -6.86 18.37
C GLY A 31 2.32 -6.46 19.33
N LEU A 32 1.17 -7.16 19.32
CA LEU A 32 0.01 -6.83 20.16
C LEU A 32 0.34 -6.85 21.67
N VAL A 33 1.03 -7.89 22.13
CA VAL A 33 1.35 -8.05 23.55
C VAL A 33 2.30 -6.97 24.04
N GLU A 34 3.29 -6.61 23.23
CA GLU A 34 4.23 -5.53 23.54
C GLU A 34 3.51 -4.19 23.67
N LEU A 35 2.67 -3.87 22.70
CA LEU A 35 1.82 -2.67 22.75
C LEU A 35 0.89 -2.68 23.98
N GLY A 36 0.24 -3.82 24.26
CA GLY A 36 -0.63 -3.97 25.42
C GLY A 36 0.09 -3.73 26.75
N LYS A 37 1.31 -4.26 26.90
CA LYS A 37 2.17 -4.01 28.07
C LYS A 37 2.56 -2.53 28.19
N ALA A 38 2.92 -1.88 27.09
CA ALA A 38 3.26 -0.45 27.08
C ALA A 38 2.08 0.43 27.49
N LEU A 39 0.87 0.10 27.04
CA LEU A 39 -0.36 0.78 27.45
C LEU A 39 -0.68 0.56 28.93
N ALA A 40 -0.60 -0.69 29.40
CA ALA A 40 -0.87 -1.03 30.81
C ALA A 40 0.12 -0.35 31.76
N ALA A 41 1.39 -0.25 31.37
CA ALA A 41 2.42 0.46 32.15
C ALA A 41 2.13 1.96 32.32
N LYS A 42 1.27 2.53 31.49
CA LYS A 42 0.75 3.92 31.58
C LYS A 42 -0.64 4.01 32.21
N ASN A 43 -1.12 2.94 32.85
CA ASN A 43 -2.46 2.82 33.42
C ASN A 43 -3.60 3.06 32.43
N VAL A 44 -3.42 2.69 31.17
CA VAL A 44 -4.45 2.76 30.15
C VAL A 44 -5.44 1.60 30.35
N GLU A 45 -6.74 1.90 30.44
CA GLU A 45 -7.78 0.86 30.45
C GLU A 45 -7.86 0.19 29.07
N LEU A 46 -7.78 -1.15 29.05
CA LEU A 46 -7.84 -1.94 27.83
C LEU A 46 -9.24 -2.51 27.62
N LEU A 47 -9.89 -2.13 26.51
CA LEU A 47 -11.11 -2.75 26.00
C LEU A 47 -10.73 -3.67 24.84
N SER A 48 -11.35 -4.85 24.75
CA SER A 48 -11.10 -5.75 23.62
C SER A 48 -12.22 -6.76 23.43
N THR A 49 -12.17 -7.51 22.34
CA THR A 49 -13.13 -8.57 22.01
C THR A 49 -12.43 -9.86 21.59
N GLY A 50 -13.10 -10.97 21.76
CA GLY A 50 -12.77 -12.27 21.16
C GLY A 50 -11.29 -12.69 21.33
N GLY A 51 -10.67 -13.07 20.22
CA GLY A 51 -9.30 -13.59 20.20
C GLY A 51 -8.23 -12.58 20.62
N THR A 52 -8.47 -11.28 20.44
CA THR A 52 -7.56 -10.21 20.89
C THR A 52 -7.56 -10.12 22.41
N ALA A 53 -8.76 -10.10 23.05
CA ALA A 53 -8.88 -10.11 24.50
C ALA A 53 -8.24 -11.36 25.13
N LYS A 54 -8.45 -12.53 24.52
CA LYS A 54 -7.84 -13.79 24.96
C LYS A 54 -6.30 -13.72 24.93
N ALA A 55 -5.73 -13.19 23.86
CA ALA A 55 -4.26 -13.08 23.72
C ALA A 55 -3.66 -12.11 24.76
N LEU A 56 -4.29 -10.97 25.02
CA LEU A 56 -3.85 -10.00 26.01
C LEU A 56 -3.95 -10.54 27.44
N ARG A 57 -5.06 -11.21 27.79
CA ARG A 57 -5.23 -11.85 29.10
C ARG A 57 -4.23 -12.98 29.33
N ALA A 58 -3.93 -13.78 28.30
CA ALA A 58 -2.89 -14.83 28.38
C ALA A 58 -1.49 -14.26 28.65
N ALA A 59 -1.26 -12.99 28.28
CA ALA A 59 -0.03 -12.26 28.60
C ALA A 59 -0.07 -11.56 29.97
N GLY A 60 -1.08 -11.83 30.81
CA GLY A 60 -1.22 -11.29 32.17
C GLY A 60 -1.83 -9.88 32.24
N LEU A 61 -2.40 -9.38 31.14
CA LEU A 61 -2.97 -8.03 31.12
C LEU A 61 -4.44 -8.03 31.56
N GLN A 62 -4.84 -6.99 32.29
CA GLN A 62 -6.23 -6.74 32.63
C GLN A 62 -6.95 -6.16 31.43
N VAL A 63 -7.98 -6.85 30.97
CA VAL A 63 -8.75 -6.45 29.76
C VAL A 63 -10.24 -6.55 30.05
N GLN A 64 -10.96 -5.46 29.90
CA GLN A 64 -12.42 -5.45 29.93
C GLN A 64 -12.96 -5.92 28.57
N ASP A 65 -13.92 -6.82 28.59
CA ASP A 65 -14.62 -7.20 27.36
C ASP A 65 -15.59 -6.08 26.91
N VAL A 66 -15.72 -5.91 25.59
CA VAL A 66 -16.65 -4.92 25.04
C VAL A 66 -18.09 -5.25 25.39
N ALA A 67 -18.45 -6.53 25.49
CA ALA A 67 -19.78 -6.96 25.94
C ALA A 67 -20.08 -6.49 27.38
N ASP A 68 -19.11 -6.63 28.29
CA ASP A 68 -19.24 -6.14 29.67
C ASP A 68 -19.33 -4.62 29.74
N TYR A 69 -18.55 -3.92 28.91
CA TYR A 69 -18.56 -2.46 28.84
C TYR A 69 -19.89 -1.91 28.29
N THR A 70 -20.40 -2.52 27.24
CA THR A 70 -21.66 -2.09 26.62
C THR A 70 -22.89 -2.51 27.44
N GLY A 71 -22.78 -3.61 28.18
CA GLY A 71 -23.88 -4.33 28.79
C GLY A 71 -24.73 -5.07 27.76
N PHE A 72 -24.20 -5.32 26.56
CA PHE A 72 -24.88 -5.97 25.46
C PHE A 72 -24.05 -7.15 24.93
N PRO A 73 -24.64 -8.38 24.89
CA PRO A 73 -23.92 -9.56 24.47
C PRO A 73 -23.57 -9.52 22.97
N GLU A 74 -22.55 -10.27 22.62
CA GLU A 74 -22.24 -10.54 21.21
C GLU A 74 -23.41 -11.31 20.56
N MET A 75 -23.85 -10.87 19.37
CA MET A 75 -25.03 -11.41 18.69
C MET A 75 -24.70 -11.92 17.28
N LEU A 76 -25.62 -12.72 16.74
CA LEU A 76 -25.60 -13.19 15.36
C LEU A 76 -24.30 -13.90 15.00
N GLY A 77 -23.82 -14.79 15.87
CA GLY A 77 -22.57 -15.51 15.64
C GLY A 77 -21.33 -14.63 15.60
N GLY A 78 -21.40 -13.44 16.22
CA GLY A 78 -20.27 -12.50 16.25
C GLY A 78 -20.29 -11.39 15.20
N ARG A 79 -21.31 -11.36 14.35
CA ARG A 79 -21.47 -10.26 13.37
C ARG A 79 -21.70 -8.91 14.01
N VAL A 80 -22.28 -8.87 15.22
CA VAL A 80 -22.53 -7.64 16.00
C VAL A 80 -21.84 -7.75 17.35
N LYS A 81 -20.74 -6.99 17.51
CA LYS A 81 -19.95 -6.90 18.73
C LYS A 81 -19.68 -5.44 19.13
N THR A 82 -19.16 -4.68 18.19
CA THR A 82 -18.65 -3.31 18.37
C THR A 82 -19.56 -2.26 17.76
N LEU A 83 -20.57 -2.63 16.97
CA LEU A 83 -21.57 -1.73 16.42
C LEU A 83 -22.58 -1.34 17.52
N HIS A 84 -22.13 -0.53 18.48
CA HIS A 84 -22.90 -0.13 19.62
C HIS A 84 -22.71 1.36 19.93
N PRO A 85 -23.77 2.10 20.33
CA PRO A 85 -23.68 3.54 20.66
C PRO A 85 -22.60 3.87 21.70
N LYS A 86 -22.41 3.04 22.74
CA LYS A 86 -21.36 3.25 23.73
C LYS A 86 -19.95 3.20 23.14
N VAL A 87 -19.69 2.33 22.16
CA VAL A 87 -18.39 2.24 21.47
C VAL A 87 -18.21 3.45 20.57
N HIS A 88 -19.14 3.67 19.64
CA HIS A 88 -19.03 4.75 18.65
C HIS A 88 -19.17 6.14 19.29
N GLY A 89 -20.03 6.31 20.31
CA GLY A 89 -20.12 7.54 21.09
C GLY A 89 -18.80 7.85 21.80
N GLY A 90 -18.17 6.85 22.43
CA GLY A 90 -16.86 7.00 23.07
C GLY A 90 -15.74 7.42 22.12
N ILE A 91 -15.82 6.99 20.85
CA ILE A 91 -14.87 7.36 19.80
C ILE A 91 -15.20 8.75 19.23
N MET A 92 -16.46 9.05 18.94
CA MET A 92 -16.85 10.15 18.05
C MET A 92 -17.20 11.46 18.74
N TYR A 93 -17.45 11.49 20.04
CA TYR A 93 -17.80 12.76 20.70
C TYR A 93 -16.64 13.76 20.64
N VAL A 94 -16.97 15.01 20.49
CA VAL A 94 -16.01 16.13 20.45
C VAL A 94 -15.69 16.54 21.89
N ARG A 95 -14.46 16.27 22.34
CA ARG A 95 -13.99 16.62 23.67
C ARG A 95 -13.98 18.14 23.83
N GLY A 96 -14.47 18.63 24.96
CA GLY A 96 -14.62 20.07 25.23
C GLY A 96 -15.84 20.72 24.59
N ASN A 97 -16.69 19.96 23.89
CA ASN A 97 -18.01 20.43 23.48
C ASN A 97 -19.04 20.11 24.59
N ALA A 98 -19.61 21.12 25.18
CA ALA A 98 -20.49 20.97 26.38
C ALA A 98 -21.72 20.09 26.13
N GLU A 99 -22.32 20.17 24.93
CA GLU A 99 -23.48 19.36 24.56
C GLU A 99 -23.10 17.89 24.42
N HIS A 100 -21.94 17.60 23.72
CA HIS A 100 -21.45 16.24 23.58
C HIS A 100 -21.02 15.63 24.92
N GLU A 101 -20.37 16.43 25.81
CA GLU A 101 -19.96 15.97 27.13
C GLU A 101 -21.20 15.64 28.01
N ALA A 102 -22.25 16.45 27.94
CA ALA A 102 -23.50 16.19 28.64
C ALA A 102 -24.15 14.88 28.11
N SER A 103 -24.27 14.73 26.80
CA SER A 103 -24.88 13.56 26.18
C SER A 103 -24.14 12.26 26.49
N VAL A 104 -22.81 12.24 26.44
CA VAL A 104 -22.04 11.02 26.75
C VAL A 104 -22.10 10.70 28.25
N LYS A 105 -22.15 11.71 29.12
CA LYS A 105 -22.30 11.54 30.56
C LYS A 105 -23.67 10.94 30.90
N GLU A 106 -24.76 11.48 30.34
CA GLU A 106 -26.13 10.98 30.53
C GLU A 106 -26.24 9.53 30.04
N ALA A 107 -25.66 9.18 28.90
CA ALA A 107 -25.68 7.84 28.36
C ALA A 107 -24.68 6.86 29.04
N GLY A 108 -23.93 7.30 30.06
CA GLY A 108 -22.89 6.48 30.70
C GLY A 108 -21.76 6.05 29.78
N ILE A 109 -21.46 6.86 28.77
CA ILE A 109 -20.42 6.59 27.78
C ILE A 109 -19.09 7.15 28.27
N LYS A 110 -18.06 6.32 28.26
CA LYS A 110 -16.69 6.73 28.57
C LYS A 110 -15.88 6.91 27.27
N GLY A 111 -15.00 7.93 27.24
CA GLY A 111 -14.17 8.20 26.07
C GLY A 111 -13.22 7.05 25.72
N ILE A 112 -13.00 6.84 24.44
CA ILE A 112 -12.00 5.95 23.88
C ILE A 112 -10.99 6.84 23.15
N ASP A 113 -9.72 6.81 23.58
CA ASP A 113 -8.69 7.74 23.12
C ASP A 113 -7.76 7.11 22.08
N LEU A 114 -7.69 5.76 22.09
CA LEU A 114 -6.92 4.97 21.16
C LEU A 114 -7.76 3.80 20.64
N VAL A 115 -7.76 3.61 19.34
CA VAL A 115 -8.26 2.40 18.68
C VAL A 115 -7.12 1.73 17.95
N VAL A 116 -6.89 0.45 18.24
CA VAL A 116 -5.90 -0.39 17.56
C VAL A 116 -6.66 -1.50 16.87
N LEU A 117 -6.64 -1.49 15.56
CA LEU A 117 -7.52 -2.36 14.79
C LEU A 117 -6.90 -2.63 13.42
N ASN A 118 -6.87 -3.90 13.03
CA ASN A 118 -6.70 -4.28 11.63
C ASN A 118 -7.87 -5.16 11.19
N LEU A 119 -8.22 -5.04 9.93
CA LEU A 119 -9.39 -5.68 9.35
C LEU A 119 -9.16 -7.20 9.15
N TYR A 120 -10.22 -7.94 8.96
CA TYR A 120 -10.13 -9.35 8.59
C TYR A 120 -9.36 -9.51 7.28
N ALA A 121 -8.63 -10.62 7.18
CA ALA A 121 -7.78 -10.89 6.03
C ALA A 121 -8.60 -11.43 4.85
N PHE A 122 -9.52 -10.63 4.31
CA PHE A 122 -10.37 -10.96 3.16
C PHE A 122 -9.53 -11.43 1.96
N GLU A 123 -8.45 -10.71 1.63
CA GLU A 123 -7.52 -11.09 0.57
C GLU A 123 -6.93 -12.49 0.75
N ALA A 124 -6.58 -12.85 2.00
CA ALA A 124 -6.05 -14.18 2.29
C ALA A 124 -7.12 -15.28 2.19
N THR A 125 -8.37 -14.95 2.47
CA THR A 125 -9.50 -15.88 2.31
C THR A 125 -9.76 -16.18 0.84
N VAL A 126 -9.78 -15.14 0.01
CA VAL A 126 -9.87 -15.26 -1.45
C VAL A 126 -8.68 -16.04 -2.03
N ALA A 127 -7.46 -15.72 -1.61
CA ALA A 127 -6.24 -16.37 -2.10
C ALA A 127 -6.17 -17.87 -1.77
N LYS A 128 -6.87 -18.32 -0.72
CA LYS A 128 -7.01 -19.76 -0.38
C LYS A 128 -8.00 -20.51 -1.28
N GLY A 129 -8.70 -19.81 -2.17
CA GLY A 129 -9.71 -20.41 -3.02
C GLY A 129 -10.99 -20.80 -2.27
N SER A 130 -11.32 -20.10 -1.18
CA SER A 130 -12.56 -20.33 -0.44
C SER A 130 -13.78 -20.07 -1.32
N ASP A 131 -14.91 -20.74 -1.02
CA ASP A 131 -16.16 -20.54 -1.73
C ASP A 131 -16.73 -19.12 -1.54
N PHE A 132 -17.72 -18.78 -2.35
CA PHE A 132 -18.34 -17.46 -2.37
C PHE A 132 -18.88 -17.05 -1.00
N GLU A 133 -19.66 -17.92 -0.36
CA GLU A 133 -20.30 -17.64 0.92
C GLU A 133 -19.26 -17.45 2.04
N THR A 134 -18.23 -18.27 2.06
CA THR A 134 -17.11 -18.13 3.00
C THR A 134 -16.37 -16.79 2.80
N CYS A 135 -16.16 -16.36 1.56
CA CYS A 135 -15.56 -15.05 1.28
C CYS A 135 -16.46 -13.91 1.74
N VAL A 136 -17.76 -13.98 1.46
CA VAL A 136 -18.75 -12.97 1.91
C VAL A 136 -18.79 -12.88 3.44
N GLU A 137 -18.80 -14.02 4.14
CA GLU A 137 -18.80 -14.04 5.62
C GLU A 137 -17.54 -13.43 6.25
N ASN A 138 -16.43 -13.39 5.51
CA ASN A 138 -15.18 -12.76 5.94
C ASN A 138 -15.10 -11.24 5.61
N VAL A 139 -16.18 -10.64 5.11
CA VAL A 139 -16.26 -9.18 4.96
C VAL A 139 -16.48 -8.54 6.34
N ASP A 140 -15.50 -7.75 6.78
CA ASP A 140 -15.57 -7.05 8.08
C ASP A 140 -16.46 -5.81 7.99
N ILE A 141 -17.46 -5.72 8.85
CA ILE A 141 -18.38 -4.59 8.94
C ILE A 141 -18.02 -3.68 10.13
N GLY A 142 -17.83 -4.27 11.29
CA GLY A 142 -17.56 -3.52 12.53
C GLY A 142 -16.19 -2.85 12.55
N GLY A 143 -15.18 -3.50 11.99
CA GLY A 143 -13.83 -2.97 11.87
C GLY A 143 -13.75 -1.68 11.05
N PRO A 144 -14.19 -1.67 9.79
CA PRO A 144 -14.24 -0.45 8.98
C PRO A 144 -15.04 0.69 9.61
N SER A 145 -16.14 0.39 10.29
CA SER A 145 -16.94 1.37 11.01
C SER A 145 -16.15 2.08 12.12
N MET A 146 -15.47 1.33 12.99
CA MET A 146 -14.63 1.88 14.04
C MET A 146 -13.40 2.61 13.48
N LEU A 147 -12.79 2.07 12.44
CA LEU A 147 -11.64 2.67 11.77
C LEU A 147 -11.99 4.05 11.24
N ARG A 148 -13.08 4.16 10.48
CA ARG A 148 -13.54 5.43 9.90
C ARG A 148 -13.99 6.43 10.96
N SER A 149 -14.67 5.98 12.01
CA SER A 149 -15.09 6.80 13.15
C SER A 149 -13.87 7.42 13.86
N SER A 150 -12.86 6.61 14.15
CA SER A 150 -11.62 7.05 14.80
C SER A 150 -10.81 8.01 13.92
N ALA A 151 -10.64 7.67 12.64
CA ALA A 151 -9.93 8.50 11.68
C ALA A 151 -10.62 9.86 11.46
N LYS A 152 -11.96 9.89 11.39
CA LYS A 152 -12.75 11.12 11.34
C LYS A 152 -12.51 11.99 12.58
N ASN A 153 -12.44 11.38 13.75
CA ASN A 153 -12.27 12.09 15.02
C ASN A 153 -10.80 12.17 15.49
N HIS A 154 -9.84 12.11 14.56
CA HIS A 154 -8.39 12.12 14.86
C HIS A 154 -7.91 13.35 15.64
N ARG A 155 -8.73 14.38 15.75
CA ARG A 155 -8.44 15.51 16.63
C ARG A 155 -8.29 15.06 18.09
N TYR A 156 -9.02 14.03 18.48
CA TYR A 156 -9.12 13.55 19.87
C TYR A 156 -8.78 12.06 20.03
N VAL A 157 -8.77 11.31 18.96
CA VAL A 157 -8.59 9.85 18.97
C VAL A 157 -7.43 9.44 18.08
N THR A 158 -6.60 8.56 18.59
CA THR A 158 -5.55 7.91 17.80
C THR A 158 -6.09 6.61 17.20
N ILE A 159 -5.81 6.36 15.93
CA ILE A 159 -6.11 5.08 15.27
C ILE A 159 -4.83 4.44 14.74
N ALA A 160 -4.53 3.21 15.13
CA ALA A 160 -3.44 2.42 14.56
C ALA A 160 -4.02 1.20 13.84
N THR A 161 -3.65 1.00 12.57
CA THR A 161 -4.24 -0.01 11.68
C THR A 161 -3.27 -1.11 11.26
N ALA A 162 -2.00 -0.97 11.61
CA ALA A 162 -0.97 -1.93 11.23
C ALA A 162 0.10 -2.09 12.33
N PRO A 163 0.67 -3.30 12.51
CA PRO A 163 1.76 -3.53 13.46
C PRO A 163 2.98 -2.61 13.29
N SER A 164 3.28 -2.19 12.06
CA SER A 164 4.36 -1.26 11.75
C SER A 164 4.24 0.12 12.41
N GLN A 165 3.04 0.48 12.88
CA GLN A 165 2.77 1.75 13.58
C GLN A 165 3.00 1.65 15.10
N TYR A 166 3.10 0.44 15.66
CA TYR A 166 3.15 0.26 17.11
C TYR A 166 4.41 0.84 17.75
N ALA A 167 5.56 0.72 17.10
CA ALA A 167 6.81 1.28 17.63
C ALA A 167 6.74 2.80 17.78
N GLU A 168 6.19 3.52 16.79
CA GLU A 168 6.02 4.97 16.83
C GLU A 168 4.98 5.38 17.91
N LEU A 169 3.90 4.63 18.05
CA LEU A 169 2.89 4.83 19.09
C LEU A 169 3.48 4.63 20.49
N ILE A 170 4.21 3.52 20.71
CA ILE A 170 4.90 3.23 21.99
C ILE A 170 5.90 4.33 22.33
N SER A 171 6.65 4.81 21.35
CA SER A 171 7.59 5.92 21.55
C SER A 171 6.89 7.19 22.03
N ALA A 172 5.76 7.56 21.43
CA ALA A 172 4.96 8.70 21.87
C ALA A 172 4.42 8.52 23.28
N LEU A 173 3.87 7.33 23.60
CA LEU A 173 3.36 7.00 24.94
C LEU A 173 4.45 7.03 26.01
N ASN A 174 5.64 6.58 25.69
CA ASN A 174 6.75 6.56 26.66
C ASN A 174 7.24 7.95 27.01
N LYS A 175 7.09 8.94 26.12
CA LYS A 175 7.51 10.31 26.35
C LYS A 175 6.67 10.98 27.45
N ASP A 176 5.36 11.01 27.29
CA ASP A 176 4.44 11.76 28.17
C ASP A 176 3.05 11.12 28.35
N GLY A 177 2.85 9.88 27.88
CA GLY A 177 1.56 9.19 27.94
C GLY A 177 0.53 9.72 26.94
N CYS A 178 0.95 10.58 26.01
CA CYS A 178 0.07 11.29 25.08
C CYS A 178 0.44 10.96 23.62
N THR A 179 -0.48 11.30 22.72
CA THR A 179 -0.21 11.29 21.28
C THR A 179 -0.29 12.71 20.69
N PRO A 180 0.75 13.19 19.97
CA PRO A 180 0.73 14.50 19.33
C PRO A 180 -0.23 14.54 18.14
N TYR A 181 -0.78 15.72 17.83
CA TYR A 181 -1.72 15.89 16.72
C TYR A 181 -1.14 15.45 15.37
N SER A 182 0.14 15.71 15.12
CA SER A 182 0.83 15.27 13.90
C SER A 182 0.78 13.75 13.71
N LEU A 183 0.98 12.98 14.80
CA LEU A 183 0.88 11.52 14.77
C LEU A 183 -0.55 11.06 14.50
N ARG A 184 -1.54 11.65 15.20
CA ARG A 184 -2.94 11.32 15.00
C ARG A 184 -3.40 11.59 13.57
N LYS A 185 -3.00 12.72 12.99
CA LYS A 185 -3.28 13.08 11.60
C LYS A 185 -2.63 12.11 10.60
N LYS A 186 -1.36 11.76 10.83
CA LYS A 186 -0.63 10.77 10.01
C LYS A 186 -1.34 9.42 10.03
N PHE A 187 -1.71 8.94 11.22
CA PHE A 187 -2.37 7.64 11.37
C PHE A 187 -3.80 7.64 10.82
N ALA A 188 -4.53 8.74 10.93
CA ALA A 188 -5.85 8.88 10.32
C ALA A 188 -5.80 8.81 8.79
N ALA A 189 -4.80 9.43 8.16
CA ALA A 189 -4.58 9.31 6.72
C ALA A 189 -4.28 7.85 6.32
N ALA A 190 -3.43 7.16 7.07
CA ALA A 190 -3.14 5.74 6.86
C ALA A 190 -4.38 4.86 7.04
N ALA A 191 -5.23 5.16 8.02
CA ALA A 191 -6.48 4.45 8.26
C ALA A 191 -7.45 4.60 7.09
N PHE A 192 -7.66 5.80 6.56
CA PHE A 192 -8.51 5.98 5.38
C PHE A 192 -7.94 5.27 4.14
N ALA A 193 -6.63 5.29 3.94
CA ALA A 193 -5.99 4.54 2.87
C ALA A 193 -6.22 3.02 3.03
N HIS A 194 -6.13 2.51 4.26
CA HIS A 194 -6.41 1.11 4.58
C HIS A 194 -7.87 0.71 4.30
N SER A 195 -8.84 1.56 4.69
CA SER A 195 -10.27 1.35 4.39
C SER A 195 -10.53 1.35 2.88
N ALA A 196 -10.00 2.34 2.15
CA ALA A 196 -10.18 2.43 0.70
C ALA A 196 -9.61 1.20 -0.03
N ARG A 197 -8.43 0.73 0.39
CA ARG A 197 -7.83 -0.50 -0.13
C ARG A 197 -8.72 -1.71 0.12
N TYR A 198 -9.24 -1.87 1.34
CA TYR A 198 -10.10 -2.97 1.73
C TYR A 198 -11.36 -3.04 0.86
N ASP A 199 -12.06 -1.91 0.73
CA ASP A 199 -13.26 -1.81 -0.11
C ASP A 199 -12.94 -2.04 -1.61
N ALA A 200 -11.80 -1.54 -2.10
CA ALA A 200 -11.35 -1.77 -3.48
C ALA A 200 -11.11 -3.26 -3.77
N THR A 201 -10.54 -3.98 -2.80
CA THR A 201 -10.31 -5.42 -2.94
C THR A 201 -11.62 -6.20 -3.01
N ILE A 202 -12.56 -5.90 -2.11
CA ILE A 202 -13.89 -6.51 -2.10
C ILE A 202 -14.63 -6.21 -3.41
N ALA A 203 -14.65 -4.94 -3.84
CA ALA A 203 -15.32 -4.53 -5.08
C ALA A 203 -14.74 -5.24 -6.31
N SER A 204 -13.42 -5.36 -6.39
CA SER A 204 -12.75 -6.06 -7.49
C SER A 204 -13.07 -7.55 -7.50
N TRP A 205 -13.11 -8.18 -6.32
CA TRP A 205 -13.46 -9.58 -6.20
C TRP A 205 -14.91 -9.84 -6.61
N PHE A 206 -15.88 -9.04 -6.13
CA PHE A 206 -17.28 -9.15 -6.54
C PHE A 206 -17.46 -8.95 -8.05
N ALA A 207 -16.78 -7.97 -8.64
CA ALA A 207 -16.83 -7.74 -10.08
C ALA A 207 -16.36 -8.98 -10.87
N GLY A 208 -15.31 -9.65 -10.39
CA GLY A 208 -14.83 -10.92 -10.99
C GLY A 208 -15.81 -12.08 -10.83
N GLN A 209 -16.51 -12.17 -9.68
CA GLN A 209 -17.50 -13.23 -9.44
C GLN A 209 -18.79 -13.07 -10.28
N LEU A 210 -19.12 -11.84 -10.65
CA LEU A 210 -20.36 -11.50 -11.39
C LEU A 210 -20.12 -11.31 -12.89
N ALA A 211 -18.89 -11.43 -13.36
CA ALA A 211 -18.59 -11.32 -14.79
C ALA A 211 -19.32 -12.45 -15.56
N SER A 212 -20.25 -12.06 -16.45
CA SER A 212 -21.01 -13.01 -17.29
C SER A 212 -20.17 -13.61 -18.41
N GLU A 213 -19.11 -12.91 -18.81
CA GLU A 213 -18.15 -13.29 -19.84
C GLU A 213 -16.72 -13.11 -19.32
N PRO A 214 -15.77 -14.01 -19.67
CA PRO A 214 -14.38 -13.91 -19.18
C PRO A 214 -13.68 -12.58 -19.51
N ASP A 215 -14.06 -11.95 -20.61
CA ASP A 215 -13.46 -10.72 -21.12
C ASP A 215 -14.34 -9.46 -20.90
N ALA A 216 -15.43 -9.58 -20.13
CA ALA A 216 -16.29 -8.43 -19.86
C ALA A 216 -15.57 -7.38 -19.01
N ALA A 217 -15.47 -6.17 -19.53
CA ALA A 217 -14.92 -5.04 -18.77
C ALA A 217 -15.87 -4.61 -17.64
N PRO A 218 -15.38 -4.44 -16.40
CA PRO A 218 -16.23 -3.96 -15.32
C PRO A 218 -16.66 -2.52 -15.55
N THR A 219 -17.90 -2.18 -15.18
CA THR A 219 -18.43 -0.81 -15.29
C THR A 219 -17.63 0.17 -14.41
N LEU A 220 -17.11 -0.29 -13.29
CA LEU A 220 -16.25 0.48 -12.38
C LEU A 220 -15.00 -0.34 -12.05
N LEU A 221 -13.84 0.16 -12.43
CA LEU A 221 -12.55 -0.43 -12.09
C LEU A 221 -11.95 0.27 -10.87
N THR A 222 -11.77 -0.47 -9.79
CA THR A 222 -11.12 0.02 -8.56
C THR A 222 -9.82 -0.76 -8.35
N ARG A 223 -8.70 -0.05 -8.24
CA ARG A 223 -7.39 -0.66 -7.98
C ARG A 223 -6.64 0.10 -6.91
N SER A 224 -5.96 -0.64 -6.04
CA SER A 224 -5.01 -0.08 -5.08
C SER A 224 -3.59 -0.34 -5.55
N CYS A 225 -2.77 0.70 -5.51
CA CYS A 225 -1.36 0.61 -5.85
C CYS A 225 -0.51 1.08 -4.68
N GLU A 226 0.64 0.45 -4.48
CA GLU A 226 1.61 0.85 -3.47
C GLU A 226 2.83 1.51 -4.12
N LEU A 227 3.44 2.44 -3.38
CA LEU A 227 4.65 3.12 -3.84
C LEU A 227 5.78 2.11 -3.97
N SER A 228 6.27 1.92 -5.19
CA SER A 228 7.46 1.14 -5.46
C SER A 228 8.71 2.00 -5.33
N ARG A 229 8.73 3.17 -5.98
CA ARG A 229 9.92 4.01 -6.04
C ARG A 229 9.57 5.49 -6.27
N PRO A 230 10.10 6.42 -5.47
CA PRO A 230 10.06 7.84 -5.82
C PRO A 230 11.01 8.10 -7.01
N LEU A 231 10.57 8.95 -7.93
CA LEU A 231 11.35 9.40 -9.08
C LEU A 231 11.73 10.87 -8.91
N LYS A 232 12.84 11.28 -9.53
CA LYS A 232 13.37 12.64 -9.41
C LYS A 232 12.38 13.69 -9.95
N TYR A 233 11.72 13.38 -11.06
CA TYR A 233 10.67 14.15 -11.73
C TYR A 233 9.99 13.26 -12.79
N GLY A 234 8.90 13.72 -13.37
CA GLY A 234 8.17 13.04 -14.44
C GLY A 234 8.90 13.13 -15.79
N ASN A 235 8.17 13.43 -16.85
CA ASN A 235 8.78 13.61 -18.19
C ASN A 235 9.69 14.86 -18.23
N ASN A 236 9.31 15.91 -17.52
CA ASN A 236 10.06 17.18 -17.44
C ASN A 236 10.38 17.55 -15.99
N PRO A 237 11.47 18.31 -15.74
CA PRO A 237 11.96 18.61 -14.39
C PRO A 237 10.97 19.30 -13.44
N HIS A 238 9.99 20.02 -13.98
CA HIS A 238 8.96 20.72 -13.19
C HIS A 238 7.81 19.80 -12.77
N GLN A 239 7.69 18.61 -13.35
CA GLN A 239 6.63 17.64 -13.04
C GLN A 239 6.98 16.87 -11.77
N LYS A 240 6.60 17.43 -10.63
CA LYS A 240 6.82 16.85 -9.28
C LYS A 240 5.53 16.92 -8.47
N PRO A 241 5.24 15.94 -7.63
CA PRO A 241 6.00 14.71 -7.41
C PRO A 241 5.88 13.72 -8.58
N ALA A 242 6.87 12.82 -8.72
CA ALA A 242 6.82 11.70 -9.64
C ALA A 242 7.20 10.40 -8.93
N ALA A 243 6.55 9.31 -9.27
CA ALA A 243 6.78 8.04 -8.61
C ALA A 243 6.34 6.86 -9.49
N LEU A 244 6.97 5.72 -9.25
CA LEU A 244 6.51 4.45 -9.77
C LEU A 244 5.66 3.77 -8.69
N TYR A 245 4.47 3.35 -9.09
CA TYR A 245 3.57 2.56 -8.27
C TYR A 245 3.39 1.18 -8.90
N ARG A 246 3.20 0.17 -8.08
CA ARG A 246 2.85 -1.18 -8.52
C ARG A 246 1.48 -1.59 -7.99
N PRO A 247 0.74 -2.44 -8.69
CA PRO A 247 -0.48 -3.02 -8.14
C PRO A 247 -0.18 -3.71 -6.82
N LEU A 248 -1.06 -3.53 -5.85
CA LEU A 248 -0.88 -4.12 -4.53
C LEU A 248 -0.80 -5.65 -4.60
N GLY A 249 0.16 -6.23 -3.85
CA GLY A 249 0.40 -7.67 -3.84
C GLY A 249 1.15 -8.20 -5.06
N SER A 250 1.45 -7.37 -6.07
CA SER A 250 2.30 -7.78 -7.20
C SER A 250 3.77 -7.68 -6.86
N THR A 251 4.59 -8.48 -7.55
CA THR A 251 6.05 -8.35 -7.50
C THR A 251 6.54 -7.35 -8.54
N GLU A 252 7.67 -6.69 -8.28
CA GLU A 252 8.32 -5.88 -9.32
C GLU A 252 8.83 -6.77 -10.47
N PRO A 253 8.50 -6.44 -11.72
CA PRO A 253 8.95 -7.24 -12.88
C PRO A 253 10.42 -7.02 -13.23
N PHE A 254 11.13 -6.17 -12.51
CA PHE A 254 12.53 -5.81 -12.78
C PHE A 254 13.33 -5.61 -11.48
N ARG A 255 14.66 -5.54 -11.60
CA ARG A 255 15.56 -5.20 -10.49
C ARG A 255 16.57 -4.15 -10.94
N VAL A 256 16.62 -3.02 -10.27
CA VAL A 256 17.70 -2.03 -10.47
C VAL A 256 18.97 -2.53 -9.78
N ARG A 257 20.04 -2.68 -10.57
CA ARG A 257 21.35 -3.14 -10.08
C ARG A 257 22.26 -1.98 -9.71
N ASN A 258 22.14 -0.86 -10.42
CA ASN A 258 22.95 0.32 -10.19
C ASN A 258 22.18 1.60 -10.54
N GLY A 259 22.49 2.71 -9.90
CA GLY A 259 21.93 4.01 -10.18
C GLY A 259 20.47 4.21 -9.73
N ALA A 260 19.90 5.32 -10.18
CA ALA A 260 18.51 5.70 -9.89
C ALA A 260 17.82 6.08 -11.22
N PRO A 261 17.12 5.15 -11.86
CA PRO A 261 16.45 5.40 -13.13
C PRO A 261 15.38 6.48 -12.99
N GLY A 262 15.33 7.40 -13.97
CA GLY A 262 14.30 8.43 -14.07
C GLY A 262 13.03 7.90 -14.75
N TYR A 263 12.05 8.81 -14.88
CA TYR A 263 10.75 8.49 -15.47
C TYR A 263 10.87 7.96 -16.91
N ILE A 264 11.62 8.65 -17.78
CA ILE A 264 11.83 8.21 -19.16
C ILE A 264 12.58 6.88 -19.23
N ASN A 265 13.61 6.69 -18.37
CA ASN A 265 14.33 5.41 -18.35
C ASN A 265 13.40 4.23 -18.02
N MET A 266 12.41 4.42 -17.13
CA MET A 266 11.43 3.37 -16.82
C MET A 266 10.51 3.10 -18.01
N LEU A 267 10.06 4.14 -18.72
CA LEU A 267 9.25 3.98 -19.92
C LEU A 267 10.02 3.25 -21.02
N ASP A 268 11.28 3.64 -21.27
CA ASP A 268 12.15 2.99 -22.24
C ASP A 268 12.39 1.51 -21.86
N ALA A 269 12.68 1.24 -20.58
CA ALA A 269 12.89 -0.13 -20.08
C ALA A 269 11.69 -1.05 -20.34
N PHE A 270 10.48 -0.60 -20.01
CA PHE A 270 9.27 -1.42 -20.16
C PHE A 270 8.91 -1.68 -21.63
N ASN A 271 9.18 -0.73 -22.52
CA ASN A 271 8.91 -0.90 -23.94
C ASN A 271 10.03 -1.67 -24.65
N ALA A 272 11.29 -1.32 -24.41
CA ALA A 272 12.43 -1.96 -25.02
C ALA A 272 12.55 -3.44 -24.64
N PHE A 273 12.27 -3.78 -23.38
CA PHE A 273 12.27 -5.17 -22.91
C PHE A 273 11.29 -6.06 -23.69
N GLN A 274 10.10 -5.55 -23.97
CA GLN A 274 9.11 -6.30 -24.75
C GLN A 274 9.64 -6.61 -26.16
N LEU A 275 10.24 -5.63 -26.84
CA LEU A 275 10.77 -5.79 -28.20
C LEU A 275 11.90 -6.83 -28.22
N VAL A 276 12.91 -6.70 -27.37
CA VAL A 276 14.06 -7.63 -27.39
C VAL A 276 13.66 -9.04 -26.98
N ARG A 277 12.69 -9.17 -26.07
CA ARG A 277 12.13 -10.46 -25.65
C ARG A 277 11.38 -11.16 -26.79
N GLU A 278 10.55 -10.44 -27.50
CA GLU A 278 9.80 -11.00 -28.64
C GLU A 278 10.74 -11.39 -29.78
N LEU A 279 11.74 -10.57 -30.11
CA LEU A 279 12.75 -10.89 -31.10
C LEU A 279 13.53 -12.16 -30.71
N ARG A 280 14.00 -12.24 -29.47
CA ARG A 280 14.71 -13.40 -28.91
C ARG A 280 13.88 -14.67 -29.02
N LYS A 281 12.61 -14.59 -28.66
CA LYS A 281 11.68 -15.72 -28.66
C LYS A 281 11.30 -16.18 -30.07
N ALA A 282 11.07 -15.22 -30.96
CA ALA A 282 10.61 -15.54 -32.32
C ALA A 282 11.75 -16.12 -33.21
N LEU A 283 12.98 -15.66 -33.00
CA LEU A 283 14.09 -15.96 -33.91
C LEU A 283 15.19 -16.83 -33.28
N ASP A 284 15.12 -17.10 -32.00
CA ASP A 284 16.12 -17.84 -31.19
C ASP A 284 17.54 -17.31 -31.32
N LEU A 285 17.68 -16.00 -31.51
CA LEU A 285 18.97 -15.29 -31.65
C LEU A 285 19.04 -14.19 -30.57
N PRO A 286 20.23 -13.88 -30.01
CA PRO A 286 20.42 -12.69 -29.20
C PRO A 286 19.93 -11.45 -29.94
N ALA A 287 19.21 -10.59 -29.22
CA ALA A 287 18.62 -9.39 -29.77
C ALA A 287 18.93 -8.16 -28.88
N ALA A 288 19.06 -7.01 -29.51
CA ALA A 288 19.25 -5.75 -28.87
C ALA A 288 18.37 -4.65 -29.49
N ALA A 289 18.08 -3.60 -28.73
CA ALA A 289 17.41 -2.43 -29.24
C ALA A 289 17.98 -1.17 -28.61
N SER A 290 18.05 -0.11 -29.41
CA SER A 290 18.35 1.27 -28.98
C SER A 290 17.04 2.03 -28.90
N PHE A 291 16.71 2.61 -27.72
CA PHE A 291 15.49 3.33 -27.47
C PHE A 291 15.74 4.79 -27.10
N LYS A 292 14.92 5.66 -27.62
CA LYS A 292 14.92 7.08 -27.30
C LYS A 292 13.48 7.58 -27.15
N HIS A 293 13.17 8.16 -25.99
CA HIS A 293 11.83 8.71 -25.72
C HIS A 293 10.69 7.74 -26.07
N VAL A 294 10.81 6.49 -25.59
CA VAL A 294 9.81 5.41 -25.73
C VAL A 294 9.67 4.87 -27.17
N SER A 295 10.56 5.24 -28.06
CA SER A 295 10.57 4.74 -29.44
C SER A 295 11.88 4.03 -29.76
N PRO A 296 11.85 2.92 -30.55
CA PRO A 296 13.07 2.28 -31.03
C PRO A 296 13.72 3.17 -32.09
N ALA A 297 14.99 3.57 -31.82
CA ALA A 297 15.88 4.14 -32.86
C ALA A 297 16.40 3.05 -33.79
N GLY A 298 16.58 1.84 -33.22
CA GLY A 298 16.97 0.67 -33.96
C GLY A 298 16.80 -0.62 -33.17
N ALA A 299 16.76 -1.74 -33.90
CA ALA A 299 16.79 -3.08 -33.31
C ALA A 299 17.72 -3.98 -34.18
N GLY A 300 18.41 -4.91 -33.54
CA GLY A 300 19.35 -5.79 -34.19
C GLY A 300 19.37 -7.20 -33.62
N LEU A 301 19.88 -8.12 -34.42
CA LEU A 301 20.05 -9.53 -34.07
C LEU A 301 21.53 -9.92 -34.10
N GLY A 302 21.87 -10.91 -33.29
CA GLY A 302 23.21 -11.44 -33.14
C GLY A 302 23.67 -12.34 -34.32
N VAL A 303 23.46 -11.86 -35.56
CA VAL A 303 23.92 -12.50 -36.78
C VAL A 303 25.26 -11.86 -37.19
N THR A 304 26.23 -12.64 -37.64
CA THR A 304 27.54 -12.13 -38.07
C THR A 304 27.41 -11.01 -39.10
N LEU A 305 28.18 -9.93 -38.91
CA LEU A 305 28.20 -8.78 -39.81
C LEU A 305 28.80 -9.18 -41.18
N ASN A 306 28.19 -8.73 -42.25
CA ASN A 306 28.76 -8.85 -43.60
C ASN A 306 29.76 -7.71 -43.87
N ALA A 307 30.52 -7.81 -44.97
CA ALA A 307 31.57 -6.84 -45.31
C ALA A 307 31.05 -5.39 -45.46
N SER A 308 29.83 -5.21 -45.96
CA SER A 308 29.22 -3.89 -46.12
C SER A 308 28.82 -3.30 -44.75
N GLU A 309 28.28 -4.11 -43.86
CA GLU A 309 27.96 -3.73 -42.49
C GLU A 309 29.23 -3.38 -41.71
N CYS A 310 30.28 -4.22 -41.81
CA CYS A 310 31.56 -3.93 -41.16
C CYS A 310 32.12 -2.56 -41.59
N LYS A 311 32.08 -2.28 -42.89
CA LYS A 311 32.51 -0.98 -43.40
C LYS A 311 31.63 0.18 -42.91
N ALA A 312 30.31 -0.02 -42.92
CA ALA A 312 29.35 1.03 -42.50
C ALA A 312 29.42 1.32 -41.00
N TYR A 313 29.71 0.32 -40.20
CA TYR A 313 29.74 0.41 -38.72
C TYR A 313 31.17 0.61 -38.16
N ASP A 314 32.17 0.71 -39.04
CA ASP A 314 33.58 0.87 -38.67
C ASP A 314 34.09 -0.29 -37.77
N ILE A 315 33.72 -1.52 -38.11
CA ILE A 315 34.14 -2.73 -37.40
C ILE A 315 35.26 -3.43 -38.20
N ALA A 316 36.46 -3.37 -37.69
CA ALA A 316 37.64 -3.94 -38.36
C ALA A 316 37.61 -5.47 -38.36
N ASP A 317 37.21 -6.09 -37.26
CA ASP A 317 37.14 -7.55 -37.11
C ASP A 317 35.78 -7.97 -36.49
N PRO A 318 34.84 -8.46 -37.32
CA PRO A 318 33.53 -8.92 -36.81
C PRO A 318 33.62 -10.20 -35.97
N SER A 319 34.72 -10.96 -36.06
CA SER A 319 34.91 -12.18 -35.25
C SER A 319 35.23 -11.88 -33.79
N SER A 320 35.65 -10.65 -33.49
CA SER A 320 35.91 -10.18 -32.13
C SER A 320 34.62 -9.89 -31.34
N LEU A 321 33.47 -9.78 -32.01
CA LEU A 321 32.19 -9.46 -31.36
C LEU A 321 31.45 -10.74 -30.94
N THR A 322 30.90 -10.72 -29.74
CA THR A 322 29.90 -11.73 -29.34
C THR A 322 28.60 -11.53 -30.12
N PRO A 323 27.75 -12.55 -30.23
CA PRO A 323 26.44 -12.38 -30.86
C PRO A 323 25.61 -11.26 -30.22
N LEU A 324 25.70 -11.09 -28.92
CA LEU A 324 24.97 -10.02 -28.20
C LEU A 324 25.53 -8.63 -28.54
N ALA A 325 26.85 -8.48 -28.56
CA ALA A 325 27.52 -7.24 -28.99
C ALA A 325 27.16 -6.90 -30.45
N THR A 326 27.17 -7.89 -31.36
CA THR A 326 26.74 -7.73 -32.74
C THR A 326 25.32 -7.24 -32.86
N ALA A 327 24.39 -7.79 -32.05
CA ALA A 327 23.01 -7.34 -32.01
C ALA A 327 22.91 -5.84 -31.62
N TYR A 328 23.67 -5.44 -30.61
CA TYR A 328 23.65 -4.05 -30.16
C TYR A 328 24.31 -3.09 -31.16
N VAL A 329 25.44 -3.47 -31.77
CA VAL A 329 26.04 -2.67 -32.82
C VAL A 329 25.03 -2.39 -33.94
N ARG A 330 24.29 -3.41 -34.41
CA ARG A 330 23.23 -3.22 -35.40
C ARG A 330 22.13 -2.29 -34.93
N ALA A 331 21.66 -2.47 -33.70
CA ALA A 331 20.60 -1.65 -33.14
C ALA A 331 21.02 -0.19 -33.08
N ARG A 332 22.22 0.10 -32.57
CA ARG A 332 22.75 1.46 -32.42
C ARG A 332 23.05 2.13 -33.76
N GLN A 333 23.62 1.38 -34.69
CA GLN A 333 24.05 1.89 -35.99
C GLN A 333 22.90 2.00 -37.02
N ALA A 334 21.69 1.52 -36.69
CA ALA A 334 20.52 1.74 -37.53
C ALA A 334 20.19 3.26 -37.62
N ASP A 335 20.37 3.99 -36.54
CA ASP A 335 20.28 5.47 -36.48
C ASP A 335 21.23 6.00 -35.40
N PRO A 336 22.50 6.28 -35.71
CA PRO A 336 23.50 6.72 -34.76
C PRO A 336 23.16 8.07 -34.07
N LEU A 337 22.47 8.96 -34.78
CA LEU A 337 22.06 10.27 -34.20
C LEU A 337 20.98 10.10 -33.18
N CYS A 338 19.95 9.33 -33.45
CA CYS A 338 18.88 9.04 -32.49
C CYS A 338 19.37 8.17 -31.33
N SER A 339 20.42 7.35 -31.56
CA SER A 339 21.00 6.52 -30.51
C SER A 339 22.01 7.24 -29.62
N PHE A 340 22.24 8.54 -29.80
CA PHE A 340 23.06 9.32 -28.87
C PHE A 340 22.35 9.50 -27.54
N GLY A 341 22.92 8.93 -26.46
CA GLY A 341 22.31 8.94 -25.12
C GLY A 341 21.00 8.14 -25.07
N ASP A 342 20.99 7.01 -25.76
CA ASP A 342 19.88 6.05 -25.80
C ASP A 342 19.72 5.23 -24.51
N PHE A 343 18.64 4.48 -24.47
CA PHE A 343 18.43 3.38 -23.55
C PHE A 343 18.70 2.07 -24.33
N ALA A 344 19.77 1.38 -23.98
CA ALA A 344 20.11 0.10 -24.59
C ALA A 344 19.38 -1.06 -23.90
N ALA A 345 18.66 -1.87 -24.66
CA ALA A 345 18.04 -3.10 -24.19
C ALA A 345 18.67 -4.31 -24.88
N LEU A 346 18.97 -5.34 -24.10
CA LEU A 346 19.59 -6.58 -24.56
C LEU A 346 18.78 -7.77 -24.05
N SER A 347 18.63 -8.81 -24.86
CA SER A 347 17.80 -9.99 -24.57
C SER A 347 18.46 -11.00 -23.64
N ASP A 348 19.77 -10.99 -23.57
CA ASP A 348 20.59 -11.96 -22.83
C ASP A 348 21.51 -11.25 -21.82
N VAL A 349 22.29 -12.03 -21.07
CA VAL A 349 23.21 -11.47 -20.07
C VAL A 349 24.27 -10.62 -20.77
N VAL A 350 24.34 -9.36 -20.32
CA VAL A 350 25.31 -8.39 -20.85
C VAL A 350 26.72 -8.85 -20.56
N ASP A 351 27.57 -8.90 -21.61
CA ASP A 351 28.98 -9.22 -21.54
C ASP A 351 29.85 -7.95 -21.67
N GLU A 352 31.17 -8.14 -21.49
CA GLU A 352 32.12 -7.02 -21.54
C GLU A 352 32.15 -6.36 -22.93
N LEU A 353 32.06 -7.14 -23.99
CA LEU A 353 32.08 -6.62 -25.36
C LEU A 353 30.82 -5.86 -25.73
N SER A 354 29.66 -6.29 -25.24
CA SER A 354 28.44 -5.53 -25.44
C SER A 354 28.46 -4.20 -24.66
N LEU A 355 29.12 -4.12 -23.49
CA LEU A 355 29.28 -2.89 -22.71
C LEU A 355 30.19 -1.85 -23.37
N ILE A 356 31.23 -2.26 -24.11
CA ILE A 356 32.16 -1.36 -24.81
C ILE A 356 31.40 -0.50 -25.85
N HIS A 357 30.31 -1.00 -26.40
CA HIS A 357 29.51 -0.32 -27.42
C HIS A 357 28.32 0.48 -26.83
N ILE A 358 28.10 0.43 -25.52
CA ILE A 358 27.15 1.23 -24.81
C ILE A 358 27.82 2.51 -24.30
#